data_d78e638f2afc778f906f5531c43b02f6
#
_entry.id   d78e638f2afc778f906f5531c43b02f6
#
_cell.length_a   1.000
_cell.length_b   1.000
_cell.length_c   1.000
_cell.angle_alpha   90.00
_cell.angle_beta   90.00
_cell.angle_gamma   90.00
#
_symmetry.space_group_name_H-M   'P 1'
#
loop_
_entity.id
_entity.type
_entity.pdbx_description
1 polymer ?
#
loop_
_entity_poly.entity_id
_entity_poly.type
_entity_poly.pdbx_seq_one_letter_code
_entity_poly.pdbx_strand_id
1 'polypeptide(L)'
;IRLAGVKPSVVINPGTPVESIQHILNLVDQVLVMTVNPGFGGQAFLPETMDKIRQLVQLREEKGLDFDIEVDGGIDDKTIHAAKEAGANVFVAGSYVFNGDVNERVQTLRAAIQD
;
A
#
# COMPACT_ATOMS: atom_id res chain seq x y z
N ILE A 1 -9.95 9.61 -13.58
CA ILE A 1 -10.51 10.93 -13.76
C ILE A 1 -9.59 11.98 -13.15
N ARG A 2 -9.08 12.87 -13.96
CA ARG A 2 -8.23 13.95 -13.48
C ARG A 2 -9.02 15.24 -13.41
N LEU A 3 -9.26 15.72 -12.20
CA LEU A 3 -9.83 17.03 -11.95
C LEU A 3 -8.78 17.86 -11.23
N ALA A 4 -8.84 19.18 -11.37
CA ALA A 4 -7.89 20.07 -10.70
C ALA A 4 -7.93 19.85 -9.19
N GLY A 5 -6.77 19.57 -8.59
CA GLY A 5 -6.65 19.35 -7.15
C GLY A 5 -7.06 17.97 -6.68
N VAL A 6 -7.43 17.05 -7.57
CA VAL A 6 -7.82 15.69 -7.20
C VAL A 6 -6.80 14.71 -7.78
N LYS A 7 -6.31 13.78 -6.94
CA LYS A 7 -5.43 12.70 -7.36
C LYS A 7 -6.27 11.44 -7.60
N PRO A 8 -6.42 10.99 -8.85
CA PRO A 8 -7.15 9.74 -9.08
C PRO A 8 -6.38 8.56 -8.50
N SER A 9 -7.13 7.64 -7.88
CA SER A 9 -6.56 6.44 -7.30
C SER A 9 -7.42 5.24 -7.62
N VAL A 10 -6.81 4.05 -7.54
CA VAL A 10 -7.51 2.79 -7.69
C VAL A 10 -7.19 1.90 -6.50
N VAL A 11 -8.15 1.10 -6.07
CA VAL A 11 -8.00 0.18 -4.94
C VAL A 11 -8.02 -1.25 -5.46
N ILE A 12 -7.05 -2.06 -5.03
CA ILE A 12 -7.09 -3.51 -5.29
C ILE A 12 -7.15 -4.25 -3.96
N ASN A 13 -8.08 -5.20 -3.88
CA ASN A 13 -8.26 -6.07 -2.74
C ASN A 13 -7.39 -7.33 -2.89
N PRO A 14 -7.20 -8.14 -1.83
CA PRO A 14 -6.37 -9.34 -1.94
C PRO A 14 -6.80 -10.29 -3.07
N GLY A 15 -8.09 -10.35 -3.37
CA GLY A 15 -8.59 -11.17 -4.46
C GLY A 15 -8.57 -10.53 -5.83
N THR A 16 -8.12 -9.28 -5.96
CA THR A 16 -8.11 -8.55 -7.23
C THR A 16 -6.76 -8.73 -7.91
N PRO A 17 -6.69 -9.36 -9.10
CA PRO A 17 -5.42 -9.48 -9.80
C PRO A 17 -4.95 -8.14 -10.35
N VAL A 18 -3.64 -7.93 -10.37
CA VAL A 18 -3.04 -6.69 -10.88
C VAL A 18 -3.40 -6.49 -12.35
N GLU A 19 -3.53 -7.58 -13.10
CA GLU A 19 -3.90 -7.53 -14.53
C GLU A 19 -5.23 -6.83 -14.78
N SER A 20 -6.14 -6.83 -13.79
CA SER A 20 -7.44 -6.16 -13.94
C SER A 20 -7.31 -4.65 -14.06
N ILE A 21 -6.23 -4.05 -13.55
CA ILE A 21 -6.06 -2.61 -13.53
C ILE A 21 -4.90 -2.12 -14.38
N GLN A 22 -4.16 -3.02 -15.03
CA GLN A 22 -2.95 -2.60 -15.74
C GLN A 22 -3.23 -1.60 -16.87
N HIS A 23 -4.44 -1.63 -17.44
CA HIS A 23 -4.80 -0.73 -18.53
C HIS A 23 -5.08 0.70 -18.07
N ILE A 24 -5.33 0.91 -16.77
CA ILE A 24 -5.65 2.24 -16.24
C ILE A 24 -4.51 2.82 -15.40
N LEU A 25 -3.39 2.13 -15.26
CA LEU A 25 -2.29 2.60 -14.43
C LEU A 25 -1.71 3.94 -14.90
N ASN A 26 -1.78 4.23 -16.19
CA ASN A 26 -1.34 5.52 -16.73
C ASN A 26 -2.29 6.67 -16.40
N LEU A 27 -3.47 6.38 -15.86
CA LEU A 27 -4.49 7.39 -15.55
C LEU A 27 -4.58 7.69 -14.05
N VAL A 28 -3.83 6.96 -13.20
CA VAL A 28 -3.93 7.11 -11.76
C VAL A 28 -2.62 7.64 -11.19
N ASP A 29 -2.73 8.35 -10.07
CA ASP A 29 -1.57 8.86 -9.32
C ASP A 29 -1.24 7.96 -8.14
N GLN A 30 -2.12 7.04 -7.78
CA GLN A 30 -1.94 6.19 -6.62
C GLN A 30 -2.68 4.87 -6.78
N VAL A 31 -2.06 3.78 -6.33
CA VAL A 31 -2.70 2.46 -6.23
C VAL A 31 -2.69 2.06 -4.76
N LEU A 32 -3.87 1.83 -4.21
CA LEU A 32 -4.01 1.34 -2.84
C LEU A 32 -4.14 -0.17 -2.86
N VAL A 33 -3.20 -0.86 -2.22
CA VAL A 33 -3.21 -2.32 -2.08
C VAL A 33 -3.72 -2.66 -0.68
N MET A 34 -4.89 -3.28 -0.61
CA MET A 34 -5.41 -3.78 0.66
C MET A 34 -4.63 -5.04 1.04
N THR A 35 -4.03 -5.02 2.22
CA THR A 35 -3.18 -6.12 2.70
C THR A 35 -3.88 -7.00 3.72
N VAL A 36 -5.19 -6.79 3.91
CA VAL A 36 -6.10 -7.68 4.65
C VAL A 36 -7.38 -7.80 3.83
N ASN A 37 -8.20 -8.81 4.13
CA ASN A 37 -9.52 -8.90 3.50
C ASN A 37 -10.40 -7.77 4.04
N PRO A 38 -11.03 -6.97 3.16
CA PRO A 38 -11.85 -5.84 3.59
C PRO A 38 -13.14 -6.30 4.30
N GLY A 39 -13.69 -5.42 5.11
CA GLY A 39 -14.96 -5.65 5.78
C GLY A 39 -14.86 -6.17 7.20
N PHE A 40 -13.66 -6.53 7.67
CA PHE A 40 -13.46 -7.04 9.03
C PHE A 40 -12.33 -6.28 9.70
N GLY A 41 -12.60 -5.66 10.84
CA GLY A 41 -11.56 -4.98 11.61
C GLY A 41 -10.60 -5.96 12.26
N GLY A 42 -9.34 -5.58 12.39
CA GLY A 42 -8.35 -6.35 13.12
C GLY A 42 -7.88 -7.62 12.44
N GLN A 43 -8.05 -7.75 11.15
CA GLN A 43 -7.61 -8.94 10.42
C GLN A 43 -6.09 -8.98 10.27
N ALA A 44 -5.57 -10.20 10.15
CA ALA A 44 -4.15 -10.41 10.00
C ALA A 44 -3.67 -9.95 8.62
N PHE A 45 -2.48 -9.39 8.59
CA PHE A 45 -1.78 -9.02 7.37
C PHE A 45 -1.62 -10.24 6.45
N LEU A 46 -1.84 -10.04 5.16
CA LEU A 46 -1.74 -11.09 4.15
C LEU A 46 -0.43 -10.95 3.38
N PRO A 47 0.61 -11.74 3.72
CA PRO A 47 1.92 -11.62 3.07
C PRO A 47 1.88 -11.83 1.55
N GLU A 48 0.95 -12.63 1.06
CA GLU A 48 0.81 -12.90 -0.36
C GLU A 48 0.46 -11.65 -1.18
N THR A 49 -0.07 -10.60 -0.54
CA THR A 49 -0.35 -9.34 -1.24
C THR A 49 0.93 -8.59 -1.61
N MET A 50 2.06 -8.96 -1.01
CA MET A 50 3.35 -8.37 -1.36
C MET A 50 3.72 -8.63 -2.82
N ASP A 51 3.32 -9.77 -3.37
CA ASP A 51 3.56 -10.06 -4.78
C ASP A 51 2.84 -9.08 -5.69
N LYS A 52 1.67 -8.60 -5.29
CA LYS A 52 0.94 -7.59 -6.04
C LYS A 52 1.70 -6.28 -6.08
N ILE A 53 2.32 -5.89 -4.97
CA ILE A 53 3.14 -4.69 -4.89
C ILE A 53 4.34 -4.81 -5.84
N ARG A 54 5.00 -5.96 -5.84
CA ARG A 54 6.16 -6.21 -6.73
C ARG A 54 5.74 -6.15 -8.20
N GLN A 55 4.57 -6.69 -8.54
CA GLN A 55 4.03 -6.60 -9.89
C GLN A 55 3.76 -5.16 -10.31
N LEU A 56 3.23 -4.35 -9.40
CA LEU A 56 2.97 -2.95 -9.67
C LEU A 56 4.26 -2.16 -9.89
N VAL A 57 5.30 -2.43 -9.09
CA VAL A 57 6.61 -1.81 -9.27
C VAL A 57 7.18 -2.16 -10.65
N GLN A 58 7.09 -3.43 -11.02
CA GLN A 58 7.58 -3.89 -12.32
C GLN A 58 6.85 -3.20 -13.47
N LEU A 59 5.53 -3.12 -13.40
CA LEU A 59 4.74 -2.44 -14.43
C LEU A 59 5.05 -0.96 -14.50
N ARG A 60 5.25 -0.31 -13.35
CA ARG A 60 5.62 1.10 -13.29
C ARG A 60 6.94 1.36 -14.03
N GLU A 61 7.93 0.50 -13.79
CA GLU A 61 9.24 0.63 -14.43
C GLU A 61 9.17 0.33 -15.93
N GLU A 62 8.48 -0.74 -16.30
CA GLU A 62 8.38 -1.15 -17.70
C GLU A 62 7.67 -0.11 -18.57
N LYS A 63 6.64 0.54 -18.01
CA LYS A 63 5.83 1.50 -18.75
C LYS A 63 6.26 2.95 -18.53
N GLY A 64 7.26 3.19 -17.70
CA GLY A 64 7.72 4.54 -17.38
C GLY A 64 6.66 5.37 -16.67
N LEU A 65 5.87 4.76 -15.80
CA LEU A 65 4.79 5.44 -15.08
C LEU A 65 5.26 5.95 -13.73
N ASP A 66 4.49 6.87 -13.17
CA ASP A 66 4.83 7.51 -11.90
C ASP A 66 3.58 7.56 -11.02
N PHE A 67 3.34 6.49 -10.27
CA PHE A 67 2.24 6.43 -9.30
C PHE A 67 2.78 5.94 -7.96
N ASP A 68 2.10 6.34 -6.89
CA ASP A 68 2.43 5.89 -5.54
C ASP A 68 1.74 4.54 -5.27
N ILE A 69 2.39 3.72 -4.45
CA ILE A 69 1.83 2.44 -4.01
C ILE A 69 1.57 2.54 -2.52
N GLU A 70 0.29 2.55 -2.14
CA GLU A 70 -0.15 2.64 -0.76
C GLU A 70 -0.59 1.26 -0.27
N VAL A 71 -0.30 0.96 0.99
CA VAL A 71 -0.77 -0.27 1.64
C VAL A 71 -1.64 0.09 2.82
N ASP A 72 -2.72 -0.67 3.02
CA ASP A 72 -3.65 -0.50 4.12
C ASP A 72 -4.09 -1.87 4.62
N GLY A 73 -3.93 -2.11 5.91
CA GLY A 73 -4.38 -3.33 6.57
C GLY A 73 -3.22 -4.11 7.19
N GLY A 74 -3.25 -4.23 8.52
CA GLY A 74 -2.28 -5.01 9.26
C GLY A 74 -0.87 -4.47 9.28
N ILE A 75 -0.70 -3.18 9.01
CA ILE A 75 0.64 -2.55 9.00
C ILE A 75 1.04 -2.22 10.43
N ASP A 76 2.20 -2.74 10.84
CA ASP A 76 2.79 -2.50 12.15
C ASP A 76 4.32 -2.41 11.98
N ASP A 77 5.04 -2.42 13.10
CA ASP A 77 6.49 -2.30 13.09
C ASP A 77 7.21 -3.49 12.43
N LYS A 78 6.51 -4.60 12.24
CA LYS A 78 7.06 -5.80 11.61
C LYS A 78 6.66 -5.89 10.13
N THR A 79 5.38 -5.74 9.85
CA THR A 79 4.88 -5.92 8.47
C THR A 79 5.26 -4.76 7.57
N ILE A 80 5.51 -3.57 8.13
CA ILE A 80 5.90 -2.41 7.34
C ILE A 80 7.21 -2.65 6.57
N HIS A 81 8.13 -3.43 7.14
CA HIS A 81 9.38 -3.77 6.46
C HIS A 81 9.12 -4.57 5.19
N ALA A 82 8.23 -5.56 5.26
CA ALA A 82 7.89 -6.37 4.10
C ALA A 82 7.25 -5.51 3.00
N ALA A 83 6.35 -4.61 3.38
CA ALA A 83 5.69 -3.74 2.42
C ALA A 83 6.68 -2.77 1.75
N LYS A 84 7.59 -2.21 2.53
CA LYS A 84 8.63 -1.33 1.99
C LYS A 84 9.55 -2.06 1.03
N GLU A 85 10.00 -3.26 1.41
CA GLU A 85 10.88 -4.06 0.56
C GLU A 85 10.20 -4.46 -0.74
N ALA A 86 8.90 -4.68 -0.71
CA ALA A 86 8.14 -5.00 -1.91
C ALA A 86 8.00 -3.79 -2.85
N GLY A 87 8.09 -2.57 -2.32
CA GLY A 87 8.08 -1.35 -3.12
C GLY A 87 7.00 -0.33 -2.75
N ALA A 88 6.25 -0.56 -1.68
CA ALA A 88 5.26 0.42 -1.21
C ALA A 88 5.95 1.67 -0.67
N ASN A 89 5.34 2.83 -0.89
CA ASN A 89 5.89 4.10 -0.43
C ASN A 89 4.90 4.94 0.38
N VAL A 90 3.66 4.49 0.52
CA VAL A 90 2.67 5.12 1.42
C VAL A 90 2.09 4.04 2.31
N PHE A 91 2.05 4.29 3.62
CA PHE A 91 1.68 3.26 4.60
C PHE A 91 0.57 3.76 5.51
N VAL A 92 -0.50 2.97 5.65
CA VAL A 92 -1.60 3.25 6.57
C VAL A 92 -1.53 2.26 7.72
N ALA A 93 -1.31 2.75 8.93
CA ALA A 93 -1.09 1.92 10.11
C ALA A 93 -1.98 2.33 11.28
N GLY A 94 -3.26 2.59 11.01
CA GLY A 94 -4.17 3.15 11.99
C GLY A 94 -4.32 2.31 13.26
N SER A 95 -4.61 1.02 13.12
CA SER A 95 -4.81 0.15 14.30
C SER A 95 -3.57 0.06 15.16
N TYR A 96 -2.39 -0.10 14.55
CA TYR A 96 -1.13 -0.17 15.30
C TYR A 96 -0.88 1.14 16.07
N VAL A 97 -1.05 2.27 15.39
CA VAL A 97 -0.76 3.58 15.99
C VAL A 97 -1.72 3.88 17.13
N PHE A 98 -3.02 3.66 16.94
CA PHE A 98 -4.02 4.04 17.93
C PHE A 98 -4.17 3.05 19.09
N ASN A 99 -3.59 1.86 18.99
CA ASN A 99 -3.62 0.87 20.08
C ASN A 99 -2.49 1.04 21.10
N GLY A 100 -1.72 2.11 21.01
CA GLY A 100 -0.63 2.39 21.95
C GLY A 100 -0.33 3.86 22.00
N ASP A 101 0.88 4.21 22.47
CA ASP A 101 1.33 5.60 22.47
C ASP A 101 1.52 6.06 21.03
N VAL A 102 0.72 7.03 20.61
CA VAL A 102 0.71 7.49 19.20
C VAL A 102 2.09 8.00 18.79
N ASN A 103 2.72 8.85 19.60
CA ASN A 103 4.00 9.44 19.25
C ASN A 103 5.10 8.38 19.14
N GLU A 104 5.15 7.47 20.10
CA GLU A 104 6.14 6.40 20.11
C GLU A 104 5.98 5.49 18.91
N ARG A 105 4.75 5.09 18.59
CA ARG A 105 4.49 4.17 17.49
C ARG A 105 4.73 4.80 16.12
N VAL A 106 4.40 6.09 15.97
CA VAL A 106 4.73 6.81 14.73
C VAL A 106 6.23 6.86 14.53
N GLN A 107 7.00 7.13 15.60
CA GLN A 107 8.46 7.16 15.49
C GLN A 107 9.04 5.78 15.18
N THR A 108 8.47 4.72 15.76
CA THR A 108 8.89 3.35 15.46
C THR A 108 8.70 3.03 13.99
N LEU A 109 7.55 3.40 13.41
CA LEU A 109 7.27 3.16 12.01
C LEU A 109 8.19 3.99 11.10
N ARG A 110 8.44 5.25 11.45
CA ARG A 110 9.34 6.09 10.67
C ARG A 110 10.75 5.53 10.64
N ALA A 111 11.24 5.05 11.79
CA ALA A 111 12.56 4.42 11.85
C ALA A 111 12.61 3.16 10.97
N ALA A 112 11.54 2.39 10.95
CA ALA A 112 11.47 1.16 10.17
C ALA A 112 11.55 1.40 8.67
N ILE A 113 11.08 2.55 8.18
CA ILE A 113 11.04 2.84 6.73
C ILE A 113 12.17 3.76 6.26
N GLN A 114 13.02 4.24 7.16
CA GLN A 114 14.11 5.14 6.78
C GLN A 114 15.33 4.45 6.18
N ASP A 115 15.41 3.16 6.28
CA ASP A 115 16.58 2.40 5.77
C ASP A 115 16.53 2.15 4.26
#